data_8b8c69f3fe9818e95c5deecef480611a
#
_entry.id   8b8c69f3fe9818e95c5deecef480611a
#
_cell.length_a   1.000
_cell.length_b   1.000
_cell.length_c   1.000
_cell.angle_alpha   90.00
_cell.angle_beta   90.00
_cell.angle_gamma   90.00
#
_symmetry.space_group_name_H-M   'P 1'
#
loop_
_entity.id
_entity.type
_entity.pdbx_description
1 polymer ?
#
loop_
_entity_poly.entity_id
_entity_poly.type
_entity_poly.pdbx_seq_one_letter_code
_entity_poly.pdbx_strand_id
1 'polypeptide(L)'
;MKLLSKLAILIFSLSLIPSALKAADTSPLAAEIATEFEAAELDTTGTESHAHEEHHGLPPAAVEIFNIGPLKVTNSMLVTLIVSVLLIFFAQMATRNIQDVPSGLQNFFEWLIESLFEFLESIMGYELVKKTFWLFATLFIFILATNWFGLVPGVGTLGWETSDGHFEPWLRGSHADLNMTTAMAVFFFVMWCVWSLQANGISGVYNHIFGNKGGGAGFMKLFLIAIFFFVGILEVVSIVFRPVSLSFRLYGNVFAGENILESMLMIVPWLGWLIPLPFYFLELLVGLVQALVFMLLTAVFTLLMCEHHDEDHGKAH
;
A
#
# COMPACT_ATOMS: atom_id res chain seq x y z
N MET A 1 -25.85 -3.54 0.05
CA MET A 1 -25.58 -4.83 -0.60
C MET A 1 -24.62 -4.73 -1.80
N LYS A 2 -24.89 -3.88 -2.80
CA LYS A 2 -24.00 -3.74 -3.99
C LYS A 2 -22.56 -3.25 -3.67
N LEU A 3 -22.35 -2.46 -2.61
CA LEU A 3 -21.05 -1.96 -2.21
C LEU A 3 -20.21 -3.07 -1.54
N LEU A 4 -20.83 -3.85 -0.67
CA LEU A 4 -20.18 -4.96 0.04
C LEU A 4 -19.80 -6.12 -0.87
N SER A 5 -20.61 -6.43 -1.89
CA SER A 5 -20.25 -7.42 -2.89
C SER A 5 -19.06 -6.96 -3.74
N LYS A 6 -18.97 -5.66 -4.07
CA LYS A 6 -17.81 -5.08 -4.75
C LYS A 6 -16.56 -5.09 -3.86
N LEU A 7 -16.73 -4.80 -2.56
CA LEU A 7 -15.67 -4.86 -1.56
C LEU A 7 -15.09 -6.29 -1.44
N ALA A 8 -15.98 -7.29 -1.35
CA ALA A 8 -15.58 -8.69 -1.27
C ALA A 8 -14.83 -9.17 -2.53
N ILE A 9 -15.31 -8.80 -3.73
CA ILE A 9 -14.66 -9.13 -4.99
C ILE A 9 -13.29 -8.44 -5.10
N LEU A 10 -13.19 -7.20 -4.64
CA LEU A 10 -11.95 -6.46 -4.67
C LEU A 10 -10.90 -7.04 -3.71
N ILE A 11 -11.28 -7.35 -2.47
CA ILE A 11 -10.37 -7.97 -1.49
C ILE A 11 -9.89 -9.32 -2.02
N PHE A 12 -10.77 -10.11 -2.61
CA PHE A 12 -10.42 -11.40 -3.22
C PHE A 12 -9.52 -11.23 -4.45
N SER A 13 -9.77 -10.24 -5.30
CA SER A 13 -8.90 -9.95 -6.45
C SER A 13 -7.53 -9.43 -6.03
N LEU A 14 -7.45 -8.59 -4.98
CA LEU A 14 -6.18 -8.13 -4.42
C LEU A 14 -5.33 -9.28 -3.86
N SER A 15 -5.93 -10.30 -3.28
CA SER A 15 -5.21 -11.47 -2.76
C SER A 15 -4.58 -12.34 -3.84
N LEU A 16 -5.08 -12.25 -5.09
CA LEU A 16 -4.60 -13.03 -6.24
C LEU A 16 -3.55 -12.30 -7.11
N ILE A 17 -3.42 -10.99 -6.98
CA ILE A 17 -2.51 -10.16 -7.80
C ILE A 17 -1.02 -10.50 -7.59
N PRO A 18 -0.51 -10.85 -6.39
CA PRO A 18 0.90 -11.21 -6.20
C PRO A 18 1.40 -12.32 -7.12
N SER A 19 0.51 -13.24 -7.49
CA SER A 19 0.86 -14.35 -8.39
C SER A 19 1.01 -13.94 -9.86
N ALA A 20 0.32 -12.89 -10.28
CA ALA A 20 0.39 -12.37 -11.64
C ALA A 20 1.61 -11.44 -11.85
N LEU A 21 2.01 -10.69 -10.80
CA LEU A 21 3.19 -9.83 -10.88
C LEU A 21 4.50 -10.61 -10.91
N LYS A 22 4.58 -11.77 -10.25
CA LYS A 22 5.79 -12.62 -10.27
C LYS A 22 6.09 -13.21 -11.66
N ALA A 23 5.10 -13.24 -12.54
CA ALA A 23 5.29 -13.58 -13.96
C ALA A 23 5.92 -12.43 -14.81
N ALA A 24 5.90 -11.19 -14.27
CA ALA A 24 6.51 -10.01 -14.89
C ALA A 24 7.93 -9.71 -14.37
N ASP A 25 8.41 -10.44 -13.34
CA ASP A 25 9.67 -10.18 -12.66
C ASP A 25 10.92 -10.72 -13.38
N THR A 26 10.85 -10.93 -14.67
CA THR A 26 12.00 -11.21 -15.55
C THR A 26 12.49 -9.96 -16.29
N SER A 27 12.20 -8.76 -15.79
CA SER A 27 12.74 -7.56 -16.41
C SER A 27 14.17 -7.31 -15.89
N PRO A 28 15.17 -7.18 -16.80
CA PRO A 28 16.56 -6.94 -16.42
C PRO A 28 16.75 -5.65 -15.61
N LEU A 29 15.79 -4.72 -15.69
CA LEU A 29 15.81 -3.45 -14.97
C LEU A 29 15.63 -3.59 -13.43
N ALA A 30 14.82 -4.54 -12.98
CA ALA A 30 14.62 -4.78 -11.55
C ALA A 30 15.86 -5.42 -10.90
N ALA A 31 16.55 -6.29 -11.64
CA ALA A 31 17.80 -6.88 -11.22
C ALA A 31 18.95 -5.85 -11.18
N GLU A 32 18.96 -4.91 -12.12
CA GLU A 32 19.97 -3.85 -12.20
C GLU A 32 19.82 -2.82 -11.07
N ILE A 33 18.60 -2.44 -10.73
CA ILE A 33 18.31 -1.55 -9.60
C ILE A 33 18.64 -2.22 -8.26
N ALA A 34 18.38 -3.52 -8.11
CA ALA A 34 18.72 -4.26 -6.89
C ALA A 34 20.24 -4.36 -6.72
N THR A 35 21.01 -4.62 -7.80
CA THR A 35 22.47 -4.67 -7.76
C THR A 35 23.12 -3.29 -7.54
N GLU A 36 22.52 -2.22 -8.03
CA GLU A 36 23.01 -0.85 -7.78
C GLU A 36 22.79 -0.41 -6.32
N PHE A 37 21.66 -0.83 -5.70
CA PHE A 37 21.39 -0.58 -4.28
C PHE A 37 22.35 -1.38 -3.38
N GLU A 38 22.63 -2.63 -3.72
CA GLU A 38 23.57 -3.49 -2.99
C GLU A 38 25.03 -3.00 -3.13
N ALA A 39 25.40 -2.44 -4.29
CA ALA A 39 26.70 -1.84 -4.52
C ALA A 39 26.89 -0.50 -3.79
N ALA A 40 25.82 0.30 -3.63
CA ALA A 40 25.87 1.57 -2.88
C ALA A 40 26.00 1.35 -1.36
N GLU A 41 25.52 0.21 -0.84
CA GLU A 41 25.64 -0.16 0.58
C GLU A 41 27.06 -0.70 0.90
N LEU A 42 27.74 -1.29 -0.08
CA LEU A 42 29.10 -1.82 0.06
C LEU A 42 30.21 -0.74 0.07
N ASP A 43 29.94 0.46 -0.47
CA ASP A 43 30.95 1.53 -0.58
C ASP A 43 31.05 2.41 0.69
N THR A 44 30.16 2.21 1.68
CA THR A 44 30.17 2.95 2.95
C THR A 44 30.83 2.20 4.12
N THR A 45 31.27 0.95 3.94
CA THR A 45 31.95 0.17 4.99
C THR A 45 33.26 -0.41 4.50
N GLY A 46 34.23 0.47 4.21
CA GLY A 46 35.63 0.06 4.17
C GLY A 46 36.18 -0.01 5.59
N THR A 47 36.28 -1.18 6.16
CA THR A 47 37.38 -1.72 6.96
C THR A 47 36.95 -2.89 7.86
N GLU A 48 37.41 -4.08 7.48
CA GLU A 48 37.79 -5.24 8.29
C GLU A 48 37.00 -5.62 9.56
N SER A 49 36.29 -6.76 9.50
CA SER A 49 36.71 -7.98 10.22
C SER A 49 35.72 -9.11 9.93
N HIS A 50 36.25 -10.28 9.55
CA HIS A 50 35.54 -11.55 9.50
C HIS A 50 35.07 -11.94 10.92
N ALA A 51 33.93 -11.44 11.33
CA ALA A 51 33.07 -12.06 12.31
C ALA A 51 31.84 -12.52 11.55
N HIS A 52 31.54 -13.81 11.56
CA HIS A 52 30.25 -14.34 11.24
C HIS A 52 29.26 -13.70 12.23
N GLU A 53 28.75 -12.51 11.94
CA GLU A 53 27.56 -12.01 12.58
C GLU A 53 26.41 -12.85 12.01
N GLU A 54 25.93 -13.78 12.82
CA GLU A 54 24.66 -14.41 12.65
C GLU A 54 23.64 -13.26 12.58
N HIS A 55 23.17 -12.92 11.38
CA HIS A 55 22.07 -12.00 11.19
C HIS A 55 20.82 -12.63 11.81
N HIS A 56 20.60 -12.38 13.10
CA HIS A 56 19.38 -12.70 13.83
C HIS A 56 18.25 -11.72 13.43
N GLY A 57 17.97 -11.58 12.15
CA GLY A 57 16.88 -10.76 11.64
C GLY A 57 15.97 -11.59 10.75
N LEU A 58 14.69 -11.20 10.67
CA LEU A 58 13.75 -11.82 9.73
C LEU A 58 14.25 -11.67 8.29
N PRO A 59 14.14 -12.72 7.45
CA PRO A 59 14.59 -12.64 6.06
C PRO A 59 13.85 -11.52 5.31
N PRO A 60 14.52 -10.76 4.42
CA PRO A 60 13.90 -9.65 3.70
C PRO A 60 12.80 -10.09 2.73
N ALA A 61 12.83 -11.35 2.29
CA ALA A 61 11.84 -11.94 1.39
C ALA A 61 10.91 -12.90 2.13
N ALA A 62 9.66 -13.01 1.65
CA ALA A 62 8.70 -13.97 2.16
C ALA A 62 9.11 -15.42 1.79
N VAL A 63 8.99 -16.34 2.76
CA VAL A 63 9.39 -17.73 2.60
C VAL A 63 8.31 -18.53 1.85
N GLU A 64 8.71 -19.41 0.94
CA GLU A 64 7.82 -20.30 0.21
C GLU A 64 7.42 -21.49 1.10
N ILE A 65 6.11 -21.61 1.41
CA ILE A 65 5.59 -22.70 2.25
C ILE A 65 5.28 -23.93 1.40
N PHE A 66 4.57 -23.73 0.30
CA PHE A 66 4.20 -24.84 -0.62
C PHE A 66 3.95 -24.32 -2.03
N ASN A 67 4.05 -25.24 -3.02
CA ASN A 67 3.87 -24.93 -4.42
C ASN A 67 2.59 -25.60 -4.96
N ILE A 68 1.68 -24.81 -5.52
CA ILE A 68 0.49 -25.30 -6.22
C ILE A 68 0.72 -25.13 -7.73
N GLY A 69 1.35 -26.10 -8.36
CA GLY A 69 1.71 -26.02 -9.77
C GLY A 69 2.71 -24.88 -10.03
N PRO A 70 2.40 -23.91 -10.91
CA PRO A 70 3.29 -22.78 -11.18
C PRO A 70 3.26 -21.70 -10.11
N LEU A 71 2.32 -21.77 -9.13
CA LEU A 71 2.15 -20.77 -8.09
C LEU A 71 2.90 -21.17 -6.83
N LYS A 72 3.81 -20.32 -6.40
CA LYS A 72 4.54 -20.42 -5.13
C LYS A 72 3.74 -19.67 -4.06
N VAL A 73 3.26 -20.38 -3.06
CA VAL A 73 2.51 -19.78 -1.94
C VAL A 73 3.48 -19.43 -0.83
N THR A 74 3.53 -18.14 -0.51
CA THR A 74 4.38 -17.60 0.56
C THR A 74 3.60 -17.45 1.86
N ASN A 75 4.32 -17.35 2.98
CA ASN A 75 3.75 -17.16 4.30
C ASN A 75 2.96 -15.84 4.43
N SER A 76 3.38 -14.77 3.76
CA SER A 76 2.67 -13.50 3.69
C SER A 76 1.36 -13.58 2.90
N MET A 77 1.34 -14.37 1.80
CA MET A 77 0.11 -14.63 1.03
C MET A 77 -0.93 -15.37 1.86
N LEU A 78 -0.50 -16.30 2.71
CA LEU A 78 -1.41 -17.04 3.58
C LEU A 78 -2.07 -16.12 4.61
N VAL A 79 -1.32 -15.22 5.23
CA VAL A 79 -1.86 -14.20 6.15
C VAL A 79 -2.82 -13.25 5.41
N THR A 80 -2.47 -12.82 4.21
CA THR A 80 -3.34 -12.00 3.35
C THR A 80 -4.68 -12.67 3.10
N LEU A 81 -4.67 -13.97 2.79
CA LEU A 81 -5.89 -14.76 2.56
C LEU A 81 -6.72 -14.87 3.84
N ILE A 82 -6.09 -15.18 4.98
CA ILE A 82 -6.78 -15.29 6.27
C ILE A 82 -7.47 -13.95 6.61
N VAL A 83 -6.75 -12.83 6.54
CA VAL A 83 -7.30 -11.51 6.85
C VAL A 83 -8.44 -11.15 5.88
N SER A 84 -8.29 -11.45 4.59
CA SER A 84 -9.35 -11.22 3.60
C SER A 84 -10.61 -11.99 3.92
N VAL A 85 -10.49 -13.28 4.26
CA VAL A 85 -11.64 -14.13 4.65
C VAL A 85 -12.29 -13.62 5.94
N LEU A 86 -11.49 -13.23 6.93
CA LEU A 86 -11.99 -12.66 8.18
C LEU A 86 -12.77 -11.35 7.94
N LEU A 87 -12.24 -10.43 7.13
CA LEU A 87 -12.92 -9.18 6.80
C LEU A 87 -14.24 -9.43 6.08
N ILE A 88 -14.26 -10.36 5.11
CA ILE A 88 -15.49 -10.75 4.41
C ILE A 88 -16.49 -11.35 5.40
N PHE A 89 -16.05 -12.24 6.28
CA PHE A 89 -16.90 -12.87 7.29
C PHE A 89 -17.51 -11.83 8.24
N PHE A 90 -16.70 -10.91 8.78
CA PHE A 90 -17.18 -9.85 9.66
C PHE A 90 -18.15 -8.90 8.94
N ALA A 91 -17.85 -8.52 7.70
CA ALA A 91 -18.73 -7.69 6.88
C ALA A 91 -20.07 -8.38 6.62
N GLN A 92 -20.07 -9.68 6.31
CA GLN A 92 -21.29 -10.46 6.12
C GLN A 92 -22.09 -10.59 7.43
N MET A 93 -21.40 -10.78 8.56
CA MET A 93 -22.05 -10.89 9.86
C MET A 93 -22.72 -9.56 10.27
N ALA A 94 -22.05 -8.42 10.02
CA ALA A 94 -22.59 -7.09 10.28
C ALA A 94 -23.82 -6.75 9.41
N THR A 95 -23.85 -7.27 8.17
CA THR A 95 -24.92 -6.96 7.21
C THR A 95 -26.00 -8.02 7.06
N ARG A 96 -25.91 -9.12 7.83
CA ARG A 96 -26.87 -10.25 7.73
C ARG A 96 -28.29 -9.87 8.13
N ASN A 97 -28.43 -9.07 9.18
CA ASN A 97 -29.73 -8.63 9.72
C ASN A 97 -29.68 -7.11 9.94
N ILE A 98 -29.89 -6.34 8.86
CA ILE A 98 -29.86 -4.88 8.93
C ILE A 98 -31.13 -4.41 9.65
N GLN A 99 -30.95 -3.65 10.75
CA GLN A 99 -31.98 -3.03 11.54
C GLN A 99 -31.99 -1.52 11.33
N ASP A 100 -33.17 -0.89 11.39
CA ASP A 100 -33.30 0.57 11.27
C ASP A 100 -32.56 1.32 12.41
N VAL A 101 -32.47 0.69 13.58
CA VAL A 101 -31.64 1.19 14.70
C VAL A 101 -30.47 0.22 14.84
N PRO A 102 -29.26 0.60 14.38
CA PRO A 102 -28.12 -0.28 14.36
C PRO A 102 -27.64 -0.62 15.78
N SER A 103 -27.27 -1.88 16.00
CA SER A 103 -26.73 -2.33 17.27
C SER A 103 -25.52 -3.24 17.09
N GLY A 104 -24.58 -3.26 18.04
CA GLY A 104 -23.42 -4.14 18.06
C GLY A 104 -22.50 -3.94 16.84
N LEU A 105 -22.22 -5.00 16.11
CA LEU A 105 -21.31 -4.98 14.96
C LEU A 105 -21.83 -4.11 13.80
N GLN A 106 -23.13 -4.09 13.56
CA GLN A 106 -23.71 -3.23 12.53
C GLN A 106 -23.42 -1.75 12.83
N ASN A 107 -23.65 -1.31 14.06
CA ASN A 107 -23.38 0.06 14.48
C ASN A 107 -21.89 0.43 14.33
N PHE A 108 -20.99 -0.48 14.68
CA PHE A 108 -19.55 -0.24 14.50
C PHE A 108 -19.17 -0.05 13.03
N PHE A 109 -19.66 -0.94 12.14
CA PHE A 109 -19.35 -0.83 10.70
C PHE A 109 -19.99 0.39 10.05
N GLU A 110 -21.24 0.73 10.41
CA GLU A 110 -21.90 1.94 9.92
C GLU A 110 -21.11 3.17 10.37
N TRP A 111 -20.80 3.30 11.65
CA TRP A 111 -19.98 4.40 12.18
C TRP A 111 -18.62 4.51 11.47
N LEU A 112 -17.93 3.41 11.25
CA LEU A 112 -16.63 3.41 10.57
C LEU A 112 -16.76 3.89 9.12
N ILE A 113 -17.74 3.38 8.38
CA ILE A 113 -17.99 3.73 6.98
C ILE A 113 -18.43 5.20 6.86
N GLU A 114 -19.34 5.67 7.72
CA GLU A 114 -19.79 7.05 7.75
C GLU A 114 -18.64 8.01 8.08
N SER A 115 -17.85 7.71 9.12
CA SER A 115 -16.69 8.53 9.50
C SER A 115 -15.65 8.64 8.38
N LEU A 116 -15.38 7.52 7.67
CA LEU A 116 -14.48 7.53 6.52
C LEU A 116 -15.07 8.31 5.34
N PHE A 117 -16.37 8.21 5.13
CA PHE A 117 -17.05 8.94 4.05
C PHE A 117 -16.99 10.45 4.30
N GLU A 118 -17.40 10.91 5.49
CA GLU A 118 -17.36 12.32 5.88
C GLU A 118 -15.93 12.89 5.83
N PHE A 119 -14.95 12.11 6.30
CA PHE A 119 -13.55 12.50 6.23
C PHE A 119 -13.07 12.70 4.79
N LEU A 120 -13.34 11.75 3.90
CA LEU A 120 -12.98 11.87 2.48
C LEU A 120 -13.78 12.94 1.75
N GLU A 121 -15.07 13.14 2.10
CA GLU A 121 -15.90 14.19 1.55
C GLU A 121 -15.35 15.58 1.87
N SER A 122 -14.84 15.78 3.08
CA SER A 122 -14.20 17.05 3.47
C SER A 122 -12.97 17.40 2.63
N ILE A 123 -12.32 16.40 2.01
CA ILE A 123 -11.10 16.57 1.22
C ILE A 123 -11.40 16.62 -0.28
N MET A 124 -12.21 15.69 -0.79
CA MET A 124 -12.41 15.47 -2.23
C MET A 124 -13.72 16.02 -2.76
N GLY A 125 -14.63 16.42 -1.88
CA GLY A 125 -16.01 16.81 -2.24
C GLY A 125 -16.92 15.61 -2.54
N TYR A 126 -18.22 15.81 -2.40
CA TYR A 126 -19.23 14.76 -2.46
C TYR A 126 -19.25 13.95 -3.77
N GLU A 127 -19.19 14.63 -4.92
CA GLU A 127 -19.32 13.98 -6.22
C GLU A 127 -18.15 13.02 -6.53
N LEU A 128 -16.93 13.40 -6.16
CA LEU A 128 -15.75 12.58 -6.40
C LEU A 128 -15.68 11.41 -5.41
N VAL A 129 -15.98 11.68 -4.13
CA VAL A 129 -16.02 10.63 -3.11
C VAL A 129 -17.05 9.56 -3.45
N LYS A 130 -18.25 9.93 -3.86
CA LYS A 130 -19.30 8.97 -4.24
C LYS A 130 -18.87 7.96 -5.31
N LYS A 131 -17.96 8.35 -6.20
CA LYS A 131 -17.41 7.48 -7.25
C LYS A 131 -16.27 6.60 -6.76
N THR A 132 -15.43 7.12 -5.87
CA THR A 132 -14.13 6.55 -5.51
C THR A 132 -14.10 5.92 -4.12
N PHE A 133 -15.05 6.25 -3.25
CA PHE A 133 -15.13 5.82 -1.84
C PHE A 133 -14.94 4.32 -1.63
N TRP A 134 -15.56 3.51 -2.49
CA TRP A 134 -15.49 2.05 -2.37
C TRP A 134 -14.03 1.53 -2.38
N LEU A 135 -13.14 2.16 -3.15
CA LEU A 135 -11.74 1.77 -3.20
C LEU A 135 -10.97 2.28 -1.98
N PHE A 136 -11.12 3.56 -1.63
CA PHE A 136 -10.40 4.15 -0.51
C PHE A 136 -10.76 3.52 0.82
N ALA A 137 -12.06 3.30 1.06
CA ALA A 137 -12.52 2.61 2.27
C ALA A 137 -12.00 1.16 2.34
N THR A 138 -11.99 0.45 1.19
CA THR A 138 -11.47 -0.91 1.14
C THR A 138 -9.99 -0.95 1.43
N LEU A 139 -9.19 -0.10 0.79
CA LEU A 139 -7.75 -0.04 1.00
C LEU A 139 -7.42 0.32 2.46
N PHE A 140 -8.11 1.32 3.02
CA PHE A 140 -7.91 1.69 4.42
C PHE A 140 -8.18 0.54 5.38
N ILE A 141 -9.36 -0.07 5.29
CA ILE A 141 -9.75 -1.18 6.18
C ILE A 141 -8.82 -2.38 6.00
N PHE A 142 -8.47 -2.69 4.77
CA PHE A 142 -7.59 -3.82 4.47
C PHE A 142 -6.17 -3.61 5.00
N ILE A 143 -5.56 -2.45 4.74
CA ILE A 143 -4.22 -2.11 5.23
C ILE A 143 -4.20 -2.09 6.77
N LEU A 144 -5.21 -1.48 7.39
CA LEU A 144 -5.32 -1.43 8.84
C LEU A 144 -5.44 -2.84 9.44
N ALA A 145 -6.34 -3.66 8.90
CA ALA A 145 -6.57 -5.02 9.38
C ALA A 145 -5.32 -5.91 9.22
N THR A 146 -4.61 -5.82 8.09
CA THR A 146 -3.39 -6.60 7.85
C THR A 146 -2.23 -6.14 8.73
N ASN A 147 -2.07 -4.83 8.96
CA ASN A 147 -1.06 -4.31 9.88
C ASN A 147 -1.31 -4.79 11.31
N TRP A 148 -2.54 -4.66 11.79
CA TRP A 148 -2.88 -5.09 13.14
C TRP A 148 -2.86 -6.62 13.31
N PHE A 149 -3.23 -7.38 12.27
CA PHE A 149 -3.12 -8.83 12.29
C PHE A 149 -1.67 -9.30 12.39
N GLY A 150 -0.74 -8.62 11.72
CA GLY A 150 0.71 -8.89 11.83
C GLY A 150 1.25 -8.77 13.25
N LEU A 151 0.63 -7.92 14.09
CA LEU A 151 1.00 -7.71 15.49
C LEU A 151 0.35 -8.72 16.46
N VAL A 152 -0.56 -9.58 16.00
CA VAL A 152 -1.19 -10.57 16.88
C VAL A 152 -0.14 -11.55 17.41
N PRO A 153 -0.03 -11.75 18.75
CA PRO A 153 0.87 -12.73 19.32
C PRO A 153 0.63 -14.13 18.71
N GLY A 154 1.67 -14.73 18.14
CA GLY A 154 1.57 -15.96 17.35
C GLY A 154 1.91 -15.79 15.87
N VAL A 155 1.68 -14.62 15.29
CA VAL A 155 2.19 -14.27 13.96
C VAL A 155 3.69 -13.98 14.10
N GLY A 156 4.51 -14.63 13.26
CA GLY A 156 5.98 -14.54 13.35
C GLY A 156 6.64 -15.43 14.42
N THR A 157 5.88 -16.01 15.37
CA THR A 157 6.44 -16.86 16.44
C THR A 157 6.15 -18.34 16.26
N LEU A 158 5.14 -18.70 15.45
CA LEU A 158 4.83 -20.08 15.08
C LEU A 158 5.50 -20.41 13.76
N GLY A 159 6.41 -21.37 13.76
CA GLY A 159 7.17 -21.75 12.57
C GLY A 159 7.86 -23.10 12.73
N TRP A 160 8.75 -23.39 11.80
CA TRP A 160 9.61 -24.59 11.84
C TRP A 160 11.07 -24.18 11.76
N GLU A 161 11.91 -25.04 12.24
CA GLU A 161 13.35 -24.91 12.12
C GLU A 161 13.81 -25.59 10.83
N THR A 162 14.48 -24.86 9.95
CA THR A 162 15.05 -25.41 8.72
C THR A 162 16.27 -26.26 9.05
N SER A 163 16.65 -27.20 8.16
CA SER A 163 17.85 -28.03 8.28
C SER A 163 19.14 -27.25 8.55
N ASP A 164 19.16 -25.98 8.19
CA ASP A 164 20.30 -25.06 8.33
C ASP A 164 20.26 -24.25 9.65
N GLY A 165 19.31 -24.58 10.55
CA GLY A 165 19.18 -23.95 11.87
C GLY A 165 18.47 -22.58 11.87
N HIS A 166 17.91 -22.14 10.74
CA HIS A 166 17.13 -20.91 10.65
C HIS A 166 15.67 -21.16 11.01
N PHE A 167 15.09 -20.28 11.85
CA PHE A 167 13.66 -20.29 12.17
C PHE A 167 12.86 -19.64 11.04
N GLU A 168 11.91 -20.39 10.48
CA GLU A 168 11.01 -19.89 9.44
C GLU A 168 9.57 -19.83 9.96
N PRO A 169 8.96 -18.64 10.07
CA PRO A 169 7.59 -18.49 10.55
C PRO A 169 6.57 -18.92 9.50
N TRP A 170 5.54 -19.64 9.91
CA TRP A 170 4.40 -20.01 9.07
C TRP A 170 3.55 -18.81 8.68
N LEU A 171 3.40 -17.87 9.62
CA LEU A 171 2.63 -16.66 9.45
C LEU A 171 3.56 -15.47 9.59
N ARG A 172 3.55 -14.59 8.60
CA ARG A 172 4.32 -13.35 8.60
C ARG A 172 3.41 -12.20 8.20
N GLY A 173 3.66 -11.00 8.71
CA GLY A 173 2.94 -9.78 8.35
C GLY A 173 2.81 -9.65 6.83
N SER A 174 1.59 -9.44 6.34
CA SER A 174 1.29 -9.40 4.90
C SER A 174 2.08 -8.30 4.18
N HIS A 175 2.25 -7.15 4.81
CA HIS A 175 2.96 -6.00 4.25
C HIS A 175 4.49 -6.06 4.43
N ALA A 176 5.00 -7.06 5.16
CA ALA A 176 6.44 -7.37 5.18
C ALA A 176 6.92 -8.07 3.89
N ASP A 177 6.02 -8.19 2.90
CA ASP A 177 6.32 -8.64 1.53
C ASP A 177 6.13 -7.50 0.54
N LEU A 178 7.21 -7.12 -0.14
CA LEU A 178 7.20 -6.06 -1.15
C LEU A 178 6.27 -6.37 -2.32
N ASN A 179 6.09 -7.65 -2.69
CA ASN A 179 5.19 -8.05 -3.77
C ASN A 179 3.74 -7.66 -3.45
N MET A 180 3.30 -7.86 -2.20
CA MET A 180 1.94 -7.53 -1.78
C MET A 180 1.71 -6.02 -1.77
N THR A 181 2.64 -5.25 -1.19
CA THR A 181 2.52 -3.79 -1.15
C THR A 181 2.59 -3.16 -2.54
N THR A 182 3.44 -3.69 -3.41
CA THR A 182 3.53 -3.28 -4.82
C THR A 182 2.25 -3.60 -5.58
N ALA A 183 1.67 -4.78 -5.39
CA ALA A 183 0.40 -5.15 -6.02
C ALA A 183 -0.73 -4.18 -5.66
N MET A 184 -0.85 -3.80 -4.38
CA MET A 184 -1.83 -2.79 -3.94
C MET A 184 -1.59 -1.42 -4.56
N ALA A 185 -0.33 -0.96 -4.58
CA ALA A 185 0.04 0.33 -5.14
C ALA A 185 -0.22 0.39 -6.65
N VAL A 186 0.11 -0.68 -7.38
CA VAL A 186 -0.16 -0.80 -8.83
C VAL A 186 -1.66 -0.87 -9.10
N PHE A 187 -2.42 -1.64 -8.30
CA PHE A 187 -3.87 -1.70 -8.44
C PHE A 187 -4.51 -0.32 -8.26
N PHE A 188 -4.12 0.40 -7.21
CA PHE A 188 -4.55 1.78 -7.03
C PHE A 188 -4.17 2.65 -8.24
N PHE A 189 -2.94 2.55 -8.72
CA PHE A 189 -2.46 3.34 -9.85
C PHE A 189 -3.26 3.10 -11.13
N VAL A 190 -3.60 1.84 -11.43
CA VAL A 190 -4.46 1.50 -12.57
C VAL A 190 -5.85 2.12 -12.42
N MET A 191 -6.46 2.04 -11.24
CA MET A 191 -7.77 2.65 -10.97
C MET A 191 -7.71 4.18 -11.06
N TRP A 192 -6.65 4.77 -10.56
CA TRP A 192 -6.39 6.21 -10.68
C TRP A 192 -6.26 6.64 -12.15
N CYS A 193 -5.53 5.90 -12.98
CA CYS A 193 -5.45 6.15 -14.42
C CYS A 193 -6.83 6.08 -15.08
N VAL A 194 -7.65 5.08 -14.73
CA VAL A 194 -9.01 4.95 -15.25
C VAL A 194 -9.86 6.17 -14.88
N TRP A 195 -9.84 6.60 -13.63
CA TRP A 195 -10.61 7.78 -13.19
C TRP A 195 -10.10 9.08 -13.81
N SER A 196 -8.79 9.24 -13.92
CA SER A 196 -8.17 10.38 -14.59
C SER A 196 -8.60 10.47 -16.07
N LEU A 197 -8.60 9.33 -16.77
CA LEU A 197 -9.06 9.26 -18.16
C LEU A 197 -10.58 9.48 -18.31
N GLN A 198 -11.38 9.03 -17.35
CA GLN A 198 -12.82 9.27 -17.35
C GLN A 198 -13.18 10.74 -17.07
N ALA A 199 -12.40 11.42 -16.22
CA ALA A 199 -12.63 12.82 -15.88
C ALA A 199 -12.18 13.77 -16.99
N ASN A 200 -10.97 13.59 -17.51
CA ASN A 200 -10.34 14.55 -18.43
C ASN A 200 -10.27 14.08 -19.89
N GLY A 201 -10.47 12.78 -20.14
CA GLY A 201 -10.16 12.19 -21.43
C GLY A 201 -8.64 12.17 -21.75
N ILE A 202 -8.26 11.51 -22.83
CA ILE A 202 -6.84 11.39 -23.23
C ILE A 202 -6.24 12.76 -23.55
N SER A 203 -6.98 13.62 -24.25
CA SER A 203 -6.54 14.96 -24.61
C SER A 203 -6.40 15.87 -23.39
N GLY A 204 -7.31 15.75 -22.40
CA GLY A 204 -7.24 16.54 -21.16
C GLY A 204 -6.04 16.15 -20.31
N VAL A 205 -5.76 14.86 -20.15
CA VAL A 205 -4.58 14.38 -19.42
C VAL A 205 -3.29 14.85 -20.10
N TYR A 206 -3.21 14.76 -21.43
CA TYR A 206 -2.05 15.27 -22.17
C TYR A 206 -1.86 16.79 -21.98
N ASN A 207 -2.94 17.56 -22.08
CA ASN A 207 -2.90 19.01 -21.87
C ASN A 207 -2.60 19.37 -20.42
N HIS A 208 -3.01 18.55 -19.46
CA HIS A 208 -2.67 18.75 -18.05
C HIS A 208 -1.16 18.63 -17.81
N ILE A 209 -0.52 17.62 -18.42
CA ILE A 209 0.89 17.30 -18.22
C ILE A 209 1.79 18.21 -19.08
N PHE A 210 1.46 18.39 -20.36
CA PHE A 210 2.31 19.10 -21.35
C PHE A 210 1.71 20.41 -21.83
N GLY A 211 0.51 20.79 -21.36
CA GLY A 211 -0.18 22.00 -21.81
C GLY A 211 0.59 23.28 -21.49
N ASN A 212 0.71 24.13 -22.49
CA ASN A 212 1.32 25.45 -22.34
C ASN A 212 0.36 26.39 -21.61
N LYS A 213 0.50 26.53 -20.32
CA LYS A 213 -0.28 27.44 -19.46
C LYS A 213 0.23 28.90 -19.49
N GLY A 214 1.27 29.22 -20.29
CA GLY A 214 1.92 30.53 -20.35
C GLY A 214 1.47 31.33 -21.57
N GLY A 215 0.83 32.48 -21.34
CA GLY A 215 0.59 33.50 -22.36
C GLY A 215 1.88 34.31 -22.63
N GLY A 216 2.47 34.16 -23.80
CA GLY A 216 3.62 34.92 -24.22
C GLY A 216 3.66 35.08 -25.75
N ALA A 217 4.27 36.17 -26.26
CA ALA A 217 4.47 36.38 -27.69
C ALA A 217 5.97 36.29 -28.06
N GLY A 218 6.28 35.82 -29.28
CA GLY A 218 7.65 35.80 -29.79
C GLY A 218 8.58 34.80 -29.07
N PHE A 219 9.83 35.24 -28.81
CA PHE A 219 10.89 34.42 -28.19
C PHE A 219 10.51 33.90 -26.82
N MET A 220 9.76 34.67 -26.04
CA MET A 220 9.25 34.27 -24.73
C MET A 220 8.32 33.03 -24.82
N LYS A 221 7.51 32.94 -25.87
CA LYS A 221 6.62 31.77 -26.09
C LYS A 221 7.44 30.52 -26.32
N LEU A 222 8.49 30.57 -27.13
CA LEU A 222 9.37 29.42 -27.41
C LEU A 222 10.09 28.95 -26.14
N PHE A 223 10.58 29.90 -25.33
CA PHE A 223 11.24 29.63 -24.07
C PHE A 223 10.26 28.96 -23.06
N LEU A 224 9.03 29.47 -22.94
CA LEU A 224 7.99 28.88 -22.09
C LEU A 224 7.61 27.47 -22.55
N ILE A 225 7.48 27.22 -23.86
CA ILE A 225 7.20 25.85 -24.36
C ILE A 225 8.29 24.88 -23.92
N ALA A 226 9.57 25.26 -24.02
CA ALA A 226 10.66 24.39 -23.58
C ALA A 226 10.59 24.11 -22.08
N ILE A 227 10.33 25.14 -21.24
CA ILE A 227 10.18 24.97 -19.79
C ILE A 227 9.01 24.03 -19.47
N PHE A 228 7.82 24.27 -20.03
CA PHE A 228 6.65 23.44 -19.76
C PHE A 228 6.83 22.01 -20.24
N PHE A 229 7.58 21.77 -21.31
CA PHE A 229 7.95 20.43 -21.76
C PHE A 229 8.81 19.70 -20.70
N PHE A 230 9.84 20.36 -20.16
CA PHE A 230 10.65 19.77 -19.07
C PHE A 230 9.84 19.54 -17.79
N VAL A 231 8.98 20.49 -17.42
CA VAL A 231 8.06 20.33 -16.27
C VAL A 231 7.12 19.14 -16.50
N GLY A 232 6.61 18.97 -17.71
CA GLY A 232 5.77 17.81 -18.06
C GLY A 232 6.51 16.49 -17.93
N ILE A 233 7.78 16.42 -18.32
CA ILE A 233 8.60 15.21 -18.10
C ILE A 233 8.75 14.92 -16.60
N LEU A 234 9.04 15.94 -15.78
CA LEU A 234 9.14 15.78 -14.33
C LEU A 234 7.81 15.32 -13.71
N GLU A 235 6.68 15.83 -14.22
CA GLU A 235 5.34 15.39 -13.78
C GLU A 235 5.10 13.91 -14.12
N VAL A 236 5.45 13.45 -15.33
CA VAL A 236 5.34 12.03 -15.72
C VAL A 236 6.20 11.16 -14.79
N VAL A 237 7.45 11.55 -14.56
CA VAL A 237 8.34 10.84 -13.61
C VAL A 237 7.70 10.79 -12.23
N SER A 238 7.20 11.91 -11.72
CA SER A 238 6.51 12.00 -10.43
C SER A 238 5.32 11.04 -10.36
N ILE A 239 4.48 10.99 -11.40
CA ILE A 239 3.31 10.10 -11.47
C ILE A 239 3.72 8.63 -11.40
N VAL A 240 4.76 8.22 -12.12
CA VAL A 240 5.26 6.84 -12.12
C VAL A 240 5.86 6.44 -10.76
N PHE A 241 6.57 7.37 -10.11
CA PHE A 241 7.18 7.11 -8.81
C PHE A 241 6.20 7.11 -7.62
N ARG A 242 4.98 7.64 -7.78
CA ARG A 242 3.95 7.62 -6.71
C ARG A 242 3.65 6.21 -6.20
N PRO A 243 3.27 5.22 -7.03
CA PRO A 243 3.02 3.86 -6.56
C PRO A 243 4.26 3.21 -5.95
N VAL A 244 5.44 3.47 -6.51
CA VAL A 244 6.71 2.97 -5.96
C VAL A 244 6.92 3.48 -4.53
N SER A 245 6.82 4.80 -4.33
CA SER A 245 6.96 5.41 -3.00
C SER A 245 5.92 4.89 -1.99
N LEU A 246 4.66 4.68 -2.43
CA LEU A 246 3.59 4.14 -1.58
C LEU A 246 3.90 2.70 -1.14
N SER A 247 4.35 1.85 -2.09
CA SER A 247 4.72 0.46 -1.83
C SER A 247 5.87 0.35 -0.83
N PHE A 248 6.98 1.06 -1.09
CA PHE A 248 8.15 1.03 -0.20
C PHE A 248 7.87 1.61 1.18
N ARG A 249 7.03 2.62 1.30
CA ARG A 249 6.64 3.18 2.59
C ARG A 249 5.88 2.15 3.43
N LEU A 250 4.91 1.45 2.81
CA LEU A 250 4.12 0.45 3.51
C LEU A 250 4.99 -0.75 3.93
N TYR A 251 5.79 -1.27 3.00
CA TYR A 251 6.75 -2.34 3.26
C TYR A 251 7.77 -1.95 4.34
N GLY A 252 8.44 -0.80 4.17
CA GLY A 252 9.51 -0.37 5.05
C GLY A 252 9.07 -0.17 6.49
N ASN A 253 7.90 0.40 6.72
CA ASN A 253 7.37 0.60 8.08
C ASN A 253 7.10 -0.75 8.77
N VAL A 254 6.43 -1.69 8.09
CA VAL A 254 6.10 -2.99 8.68
C VAL A 254 7.36 -3.84 8.89
N PHE A 255 8.25 -3.90 7.90
CA PHE A 255 9.51 -4.64 8.01
C PHE A 255 10.41 -4.08 9.13
N ALA A 256 10.53 -2.76 9.23
CA ALA A 256 11.30 -2.14 10.30
C ALA A 256 10.68 -2.42 11.68
N GLY A 257 9.35 -2.33 11.82
CA GLY A 257 8.63 -2.62 13.05
C GLY A 257 8.81 -4.07 13.52
N GLU A 258 8.67 -5.05 12.61
CA GLU A 258 8.92 -6.46 12.91
C GLU A 258 10.34 -6.69 13.42
N ASN A 259 11.36 -6.14 12.74
CA ASN A 259 12.75 -6.30 13.17
C ASN A 259 13.09 -5.61 14.49
N ILE A 260 12.48 -4.44 14.77
CA ILE A 260 12.64 -3.75 16.05
C ILE A 260 12.04 -4.59 17.18
N LEU A 261 10.81 -5.11 17.01
CA LEU A 261 10.15 -5.93 18.00
C LEU A 261 10.97 -7.22 18.30
N GLU A 262 11.48 -7.88 17.27
CA GLU A 262 12.32 -9.07 17.43
C GLU A 262 13.62 -8.75 18.17
N SER A 263 14.31 -7.67 17.78
CA SER A 263 15.53 -7.23 18.45
C SER A 263 15.29 -6.91 19.94
N MET A 264 14.15 -6.28 20.27
CA MET A 264 13.80 -5.96 21.66
C MET A 264 13.50 -7.20 22.50
N LEU A 265 12.96 -8.27 21.90
CA LEU A 265 12.76 -9.55 22.60
C LEU A 265 14.10 -10.19 23.01
N MET A 266 15.16 -10.00 22.23
CA MET A 266 16.46 -10.62 22.44
C MET A 266 17.37 -9.86 23.42
N ILE A 267 17.15 -8.55 23.66
CA ILE A 267 18.02 -7.72 24.51
C ILE A 267 18.07 -8.25 25.95
N VAL A 268 16.91 -8.59 26.54
CA VAL A 268 16.84 -9.09 27.92
C VAL A 268 15.85 -10.25 27.99
N PRO A 269 16.31 -11.52 27.89
CA PRO A 269 15.42 -12.67 27.80
C PRO A 269 14.41 -12.83 28.94
N TRP A 270 14.78 -12.50 30.18
CA TRP A 270 13.89 -12.60 31.34
C TRP A 270 12.84 -11.47 31.43
N LEU A 271 13.07 -10.34 30.75
CA LEU A 271 12.15 -9.20 30.66
C LEU A 271 11.53 -9.04 29.27
N GLY A 272 11.72 -10.02 28.38
CA GLY A 272 11.30 -10.01 26.99
C GLY A 272 9.80 -9.81 26.75
N TRP A 273 8.96 -10.03 27.76
CA TRP A 273 7.52 -9.74 27.69
C TRP A 273 7.17 -8.25 27.97
N LEU A 274 8.00 -7.54 28.72
CA LEU A 274 7.74 -6.16 29.16
C LEU A 274 8.40 -5.13 28.24
N ILE A 275 9.64 -5.36 27.80
CA ILE A 275 10.41 -4.41 26.99
C ILE A 275 9.76 -4.12 25.64
N PRO A 276 9.21 -5.10 24.87
CA PRO A 276 8.56 -4.83 23.60
C PRO A 276 7.18 -4.16 23.73
N LEU A 277 6.56 -4.19 24.94
CA LEU A 277 5.18 -3.71 25.11
C LEU A 277 4.95 -2.26 24.66
N PRO A 278 5.80 -1.27 25.00
CA PRO A 278 5.67 0.09 24.48
C PRO A 278 5.81 0.15 22.95
N PHE A 279 6.68 -0.67 22.38
CA PHE A 279 6.88 -0.74 20.93
C PHE A 279 5.69 -1.37 20.21
N TYR A 280 5.00 -2.34 20.82
CA TYR A 280 3.74 -2.87 20.30
C TYR A 280 2.66 -1.79 20.18
N PHE A 281 2.52 -0.94 21.20
CA PHE A 281 1.57 0.17 21.15
C PHE A 281 1.96 1.21 20.11
N LEU A 282 3.26 1.48 19.96
CA LEU A 282 3.77 2.35 18.90
C LEU A 282 3.46 1.77 17.53
N GLU A 283 3.68 0.47 17.31
CA GLU A 283 3.45 -0.19 16.04
C GLU A 283 1.95 -0.26 15.67
N LEU A 284 1.06 -0.43 16.66
CA LEU A 284 -0.39 -0.30 16.45
C LEU A 284 -0.76 1.09 15.94
N LEU A 285 -0.16 2.13 16.52
CA LEU A 285 -0.36 3.51 16.08
C LEU A 285 0.21 3.75 14.69
N VAL A 286 1.43 3.27 14.42
CA VAL A 286 2.08 3.36 13.10
C VAL A 286 1.23 2.67 12.06
N GLY A 287 0.70 1.47 12.33
CA GLY A 287 -0.19 0.74 11.43
C GLY A 287 -1.47 1.51 11.08
N LEU A 288 -2.08 2.19 12.05
CA LEU A 288 -3.24 3.06 11.82
C LEU A 288 -2.87 4.28 10.99
N VAL A 289 -1.81 5.00 11.38
CA VAL A 289 -1.34 6.19 10.66
C VAL A 289 -0.95 5.84 9.23
N GLN A 290 -0.31 4.70 9.03
CA GLN A 290 0.09 4.24 7.69
C GLN A 290 -1.11 3.97 6.78
N ALA A 291 -2.16 3.31 7.29
CA ALA A 291 -3.40 3.10 6.54
C ALA A 291 -4.07 4.43 6.17
N LEU A 292 -4.12 5.38 7.12
CA LEU A 292 -4.64 6.73 6.91
C LEU A 292 -3.82 7.49 5.86
N VAL A 293 -2.49 7.50 5.98
CA VAL A 293 -1.60 8.21 5.04
C VAL A 293 -1.70 7.63 3.64
N PHE A 294 -1.79 6.30 3.52
CA PHE A 294 -1.98 5.66 2.21
C PHE A 294 -3.28 6.13 1.56
N MET A 295 -4.40 6.05 2.29
CA MET A 295 -5.71 6.49 1.82
C MET A 295 -5.72 7.99 1.48
N LEU A 296 -5.16 8.84 2.36
CA LEU A 296 -5.14 10.28 2.18
C LEU A 296 -4.32 10.71 0.96
N LEU A 297 -3.11 10.17 0.81
CA LEU A 297 -2.26 10.50 -0.34
C LEU A 297 -2.90 10.09 -1.66
N THR A 298 -3.50 8.89 -1.69
CA THR A 298 -4.18 8.39 -2.89
C THR A 298 -5.43 9.22 -3.21
N ALA A 299 -6.17 9.68 -2.19
CA ALA A 299 -7.32 10.57 -2.33
C ALA A 299 -6.90 11.93 -2.90
N VAL A 300 -5.88 12.56 -2.32
CA VAL A 300 -5.37 13.86 -2.79
C VAL A 300 -4.83 13.78 -4.22
N PHE A 301 -4.12 12.70 -4.59
CA PHE A 301 -3.65 12.52 -5.96
C PHE A 301 -4.81 12.36 -6.95
N THR A 302 -5.90 11.72 -6.53
CA THR A 302 -7.11 11.59 -7.35
C THR A 302 -7.82 12.93 -7.51
N LEU A 303 -7.92 13.70 -6.42
CA LEU A 303 -8.48 15.06 -6.44
C LEU A 303 -7.73 15.96 -7.43
N LEU A 304 -6.41 16.08 -7.26
CA LEU A 304 -5.57 16.95 -8.10
C LEU A 304 -5.70 16.67 -9.60
N MET A 305 -6.00 15.42 -9.95
CA MET A 305 -6.15 15.06 -11.36
C MET A 305 -7.58 15.23 -11.89
N CYS A 306 -8.60 15.16 -11.01
CA CYS A 306 -10.01 15.22 -11.42
C CYS A 306 -10.60 16.64 -11.30
N GLU A 307 -10.06 17.53 -10.48
CA GLU A 307 -10.65 18.84 -10.17
C GLU A 307 -10.44 19.93 -11.26
N HIS A 308 -9.49 19.73 -12.17
CA HIS A 308 -9.14 20.75 -13.16
C HIS A 308 -10.16 20.98 -14.29
N HIS A 309 -11.29 20.30 -14.29
CA HIS A 309 -12.28 20.44 -15.38
C HIS A 309 -13.32 21.53 -15.15
N ASP A 310 -13.48 22.05 -13.94
CA ASP A 310 -14.56 23.00 -13.63
C ASP A 310 -14.20 24.47 -13.87
N GLU A 311 -12.92 24.83 -13.97
CA GLU A 311 -12.50 26.21 -14.21
C GLU A 311 -12.66 26.69 -15.66
N ASP A 312 -12.70 25.80 -16.65
CA ASP A 312 -12.82 26.18 -18.08
C ASP A 312 -14.28 26.38 -18.54
N HIS A 313 -15.27 25.85 -17.81
CA HIS A 313 -16.67 26.06 -18.13
C HIS A 313 -17.30 27.28 -17.47
N GLY A 314 -16.64 27.91 -16.51
CA GLY A 314 -17.12 29.13 -15.81
C GLY A 314 -16.86 30.45 -16.53
N LYS A 315 -16.14 30.47 -17.66
CA LYS A 315 -15.81 31.69 -18.41
C LYS A 315 -16.59 31.91 -19.72
N ALA A 316 -17.65 31.13 -19.96
CA ALA A 316 -18.48 31.27 -21.14
C ALA A 316 -19.92 31.71 -20.76
N HIS A 317 -20.07 32.79 -19.98
CA HIS A 317 -21.33 33.58 -19.91
C HIS A 317 -21.01 35.06 -19.73
#